data_d259786f2fe3a430e8e07b5426c1fa90
#
_entry.id   d259786f2fe3a430e8e07b5426c1fa90
#
_cell.length_a   1.000
_cell.length_b   1.000
_cell.length_c   1.000
_cell.angle_alpha   90.00
_cell.angle_beta   90.00
_cell.angle_gamma   90.00
#
_symmetry.space_group_name_H-M   'P 1'
#
loop_
_entity.id
_entity.type
_entity.pdbx_description
1 polymer ?
#
loop_
_entity_poly.entity_id
_entity_poly.type
_entity_poly.pdbx_seq_one_letter_code
_entity_poly.pdbx_strand_id
1 'polypeptide(L)'
;MSLDLRQFRRIVLKVGSSLLVDRARGRLNHAWLAALAEDIADLHARGADVLVVSSGAIAMGRTVLGLPPGPLRLEESQAAAAVGQIALARTWSEVLAHHGITAGQILVTLADTEQRRRYLNARATTLKLLDMRAVPVVNENDTVATSEIRYGDNDRLAARVATMIGADLLVLFSDIDGLYTAPPASDPDAQHIPVVDRITPAIEGMAGGAASELSRGGMRTKIEAGKIAAAGGTHMIIADGRAKNPLKCVAEGGRCTWFLTPSNPATARKTWIAGALEPRGILYVDDGATRALQGGASLLPVGVRRIEGIFARGDAVTIRNEARILGRGLVAYDAEDALRIIGRPSREIEAILGYPGRTEMVHRDDMALQAE
;
A
#
# COMPACT_ATOMS: atom_id res chain seq x y z
N MET A 1 8.18 -24.67 -5.61
CA MET A 1 8.70 -23.48 -6.31
C MET A 1 9.49 -22.67 -5.30
N SER A 2 10.77 -22.42 -5.54
CA SER A 2 11.54 -21.48 -4.72
C SER A 2 11.11 -20.07 -5.14
N LEU A 3 10.40 -19.36 -4.28
CA LEU A 3 10.04 -17.96 -4.51
C LEU A 3 11.28 -17.11 -4.24
N ASP A 4 11.67 -16.30 -5.24
CA ASP A 4 12.83 -15.43 -5.17
C ASP A 4 12.35 -13.96 -5.15
N LEU A 5 12.87 -13.15 -4.22
CA LEU A 5 12.57 -11.72 -4.14
C LEU A 5 12.82 -10.99 -5.46
N ARG A 6 13.75 -11.49 -6.28
CA ARG A 6 14.10 -10.92 -7.58
C ARG A 6 13.01 -11.02 -8.65
N GLN A 7 11.99 -11.85 -8.43
CA GLN A 7 10.85 -12.01 -9.36
C GLN A 7 9.80 -10.89 -9.21
N PHE A 8 9.84 -10.16 -8.11
CA PHE A 8 8.86 -9.14 -7.79
C PHE A 8 9.34 -7.76 -8.24
N ARG A 9 8.49 -7.07 -8.99
CA ARG A 9 8.78 -5.75 -9.51
C ARG A 9 8.48 -4.65 -8.49
N ARG A 10 7.39 -4.77 -7.75
CA ARG A 10 6.97 -3.76 -6.77
C ARG A 10 6.83 -4.37 -5.39
N ILE A 11 7.64 -3.85 -4.46
CA ILE A 11 7.82 -4.42 -3.12
C ILE A 11 7.52 -3.37 -2.07
N VAL A 12 6.68 -3.71 -1.10
CA VAL A 12 6.41 -2.90 0.09
C VAL A 12 7.12 -3.54 1.28
N LEU A 13 7.90 -2.75 2.01
CA LEU A 13 8.62 -3.15 3.20
C LEU A 13 7.99 -2.50 4.42
N LYS A 14 7.46 -3.28 5.34
CA LYS A 14 6.97 -2.76 6.61
C LYS A 14 8.02 -2.93 7.70
N VAL A 15 8.34 -1.83 8.36
CA VAL A 15 9.33 -1.76 9.44
C VAL A 15 8.66 -1.35 10.74
N GLY A 16 8.73 -2.24 11.74
CA GLY A 16 8.17 -1.99 13.07
C GLY A 16 9.03 -1.07 13.93
N SER A 17 8.43 -0.38 14.89
CA SER A 17 9.15 0.52 15.81
C SER A 17 10.21 -0.17 16.65
N SER A 18 10.04 -1.45 16.98
CA SER A 18 11.01 -2.24 17.76
C SER A 18 12.33 -2.49 17.04
N LEU A 19 12.34 -2.44 15.70
CA LEU A 19 13.53 -2.59 14.88
C LEU A 19 14.26 -1.25 14.70
N LEU A 20 13.48 -0.17 14.59
CA LEU A 20 13.99 1.18 14.33
C LEU A 20 14.51 1.89 15.56
N VAL A 21 13.88 1.68 16.73
CA VAL A 21 14.18 2.43 17.93
C VAL A 21 14.68 1.49 19.02
N ASP A 22 15.92 1.70 19.45
CA ASP A 22 16.41 1.11 20.70
C ASP A 22 15.65 1.75 21.88
N ARG A 23 14.68 1.00 22.40
CA ARG A 23 13.82 1.48 23.49
C ARG A 23 14.57 1.81 24.77
N ALA A 24 15.71 1.16 25.03
CA ALA A 24 16.51 1.40 26.22
C ALA A 24 17.25 2.74 26.15
N ARG A 25 17.65 3.14 24.94
CA ARG A 25 18.44 4.36 24.69
C ARG A 25 17.60 5.48 24.08
N GLY A 26 16.38 5.22 23.66
CA GLY A 26 15.50 6.18 22.97
C GLY A 26 16.08 6.71 21.66
N ARG A 27 16.97 5.96 21.03
CA ARG A 27 17.70 6.39 19.82
C ARG A 27 17.41 5.44 18.65
N LEU A 28 17.50 6.00 17.44
CA LEU A 28 17.39 5.20 16.22
C LEU A 28 18.55 4.21 16.12
N ASN A 29 18.25 3.02 15.63
CA ASN A 29 19.24 2.01 15.28
C ASN A 29 19.80 2.32 13.87
N HIS A 30 20.66 3.33 13.81
CA HIS A 30 21.25 3.80 12.55
C HIS A 30 21.99 2.70 11.78
N ALA A 31 22.71 1.80 12.50
CA ALA A 31 23.46 0.72 11.85
C ALA A 31 22.54 -0.26 11.14
N TRP A 32 21.41 -0.61 11.77
CA TRP A 32 20.42 -1.47 11.18
C TRP A 32 19.70 -0.78 10.00
N LEU A 33 19.36 0.49 10.17
CA LEU A 33 18.68 1.26 9.12
C LEU A 33 19.57 1.44 7.89
N ALA A 34 20.88 1.68 8.08
CA ALA A 34 21.84 1.74 6.99
C ALA A 34 21.94 0.39 6.25
N ALA A 35 21.96 -0.73 6.97
CA ALA A 35 21.98 -2.05 6.35
C ALA A 35 20.69 -2.38 5.57
N LEU A 36 19.53 -1.96 6.07
CA LEU A 36 18.29 -2.08 5.31
C LEU A 36 18.28 -1.15 4.07
N ALA A 37 18.85 0.06 4.18
CA ALA A 37 18.98 0.96 3.04
C ALA A 37 19.90 0.37 1.94
N GLU A 38 20.94 -0.38 2.30
CA GLU A 38 21.78 -1.17 1.40
C GLU A 38 20.95 -2.24 0.64
N ASP A 39 20.13 -3.02 1.37
CA ASP A 39 19.22 -4.00 0.79
C ASP A 39 18.20 -3.35 -0.17
N ILE A 40 17.66 -2.17 0.20
CA ILE A 40 16.75 -1.39 -0.64
C ILE A 40 17.48 -0.92 -1.92
N ALA A 41 18.71 -0.44 -1.79
CA ALA A 41 19.50 0.02 -2.91
C ALA A 41 19.78 -1.11 -3.91
N ASP A 42 20.04 -2.32 -3.44
CA ASP A 42 20.22 -3.50 -4.28
C ASP A 42 18.95 -3.83 -5.10
N LEU A 43 17.79 -3.79 -4.48
CA LEU A 43 16.51 -3.98 -5.19
C LEU A 43 16.25 -2.84 -6.19
N HIS A 44 16.47 -1.61 -5.77
CA HIS A 44 16.28 -0.42 -6.58
C HIS A 44 17.20 -0.43 -7.81
N ALA A 45 18.47 -0.80 -7.67
CA ALA A 45 19.43 -0.91 -8.75
C ALA A 45 19.02 -1.96 -9.80
N ARG A 46 18.30 -3.01 -9.40
CA ARG A 46 17.72 -4.04 -10.28
C ARG A 46 16.44 -3.58 -10.99
N GLY A 47 15.99 -2.35 -10.78
CA GLY A 47 14.78 -1.80 -11.38
C GLY A 47 13.49 -2.02 -10.59
N ALA A 48 13.56 -2.61 -9.39
CA ALA A 48 12.36 -2.78 -8.57
C ALA A 48 11.85 -1.42 -8.04
N ASP A 49 10.54 -1.30 -7.93
CA ASP A 49 9.85 -0.23 -7.22
C ASP A 49 9.78 -0.61 -5.73
N VAL A 50 10.44 0.14 -4.87
CA VAL A 50 10.44 -0.13 -3.43
C VAL A 50 9.72 0.99 -2.68
N LEU A 51 8.85 0.60 -1.75
CA LEU A 51 8.15 1.50 -0.84
C LEU A 51 8.35 1.00 0.60
N VAL A 52 8.56 1.92 1.52
CA VAL A 52 8.69 1.60 2.95
C VAL A 52 7.46 2.09 3.71
N VAL A 53 6.89 1.23 4.57
CA VAL A 53 5.91 1.63 5.58
C VAL A 53 6.62 1.57 6.93
N SER A 54 6.90 2.73 7.49
CA SER A 54 7.74 2.89 8.68
C SER A 54 6.92 3.25 9.90
N SER A 55 7.22 2.62 11.02
CA SER A 55 6.71 3.01 12.35
C SER A 55 7.79 3.81 13.10
N GLY A 56 7.48 4.18 14.34
CA GLY A 56 8.49 4.67 15.29
C GLY A 56 8.44 6.16 15.61
N ALA A 57 7.60 6.94 14.93
CA ALA A 57 7.47 8.39 15.18
C ALA A 57 7.14 8.68 16.66
N ILE A 58 6.12 8.06 17.23
CA ILE A 58 5.74 8.24 18.64
C ILE A 58 6.90 7.87 19.59
N ALA A 59 7.59 6.77 19.33
CA ALA A 59 8.68 6.32 20.18
C ALA A 59 9.86 7.32 20.19
N MET A 60 10.18 7.88 19.03
CA MET A 60 11.21 8.91 18.89
C MET A 60 10.82 10.22 19.55
N GLY A 61 9.62 10.71 19.27
CA GLY A 61 9.15 11.97 19.82
C GLY A 61 8.95 11.92 21.35
N ARG A 62 8.56 10.76 21.88
CA ARG A 62 8.51 10.52 23.32
C ARG A 62 9.85 10.81 23.99
N THR A 63 10.94 10.34 23.40
CA THR A 63 12.30 10.58 23.92
C THR A 63 12.68 12.06 23.83
N VAL A 64 12.41 12.69 22.68
CA VAL A 64 12.74 14.12 22.47
C VAL A 64 11.97 15.01 23.44
N LEU A 65 10.69 14.69 23.70
CA LEU A 65 9.82 15.46 24.61
C LEU A 65 10.00 15.08 26.10
N GLY A 66 10.84 14.08 26.41
CA GLY A 66 11.03 13.62 27.79
C GLY A 66 9.77 13.04 28.44
N LEU A 67 8.85 12.47 27.63
CA LEU A 67 7.60 11.90 28.15
C LEU A 67 7.85 10.60 28.91
N PRO A 68 7.12 10.35 30.02
CA PRO A 68 7.34 9.20 30.88
C PRO A 68 7.05 7.87 30.17
N PRO A 69 7.65 6.75 30.62
CA PRO A 69 7.28 5.42 30.16
C PRO A 69 5.84 5.08 30.49
N GLY A 70 5.23 4.15 29.72
CA GLY A 70 3.85 3.71 29.91
C GLY A 70 2.88 4.24 28.84
N PRO A 71 1.57 4.06 29.02
CA PRO A 71 0.57 4.55 28.08
C PRO A 71 0.52 6.08 28.08
N LEU A 72 0.43 6.67 26.88
CA LEU A 72 0.24 8.09 26.67
C LEU A 72 -1.24 8.37 26.41
N ARG A 73 -1.72 9.55 26.77
CA ARG A 73 -3.00 10.07 26.31
C ARG A 73 -2.94 10.35 24.82
N LEU A 74 -4.11 10.50 24.18
CA LEU A 74 -4.18 10.68 22.73
C LEU A 74 -3.34 11.88 22.28
N GLU A 75 -3.58 13.04 22.88
CA GLU A 75 -2.90 14.28 22.57
C GLU A 75 -1.37 14.24 22.83
N GLU A 76 -0.95 13.50 23.84
CA GLU A 76 0.49 13.28 24.12
C GLU A 76 1.12 12.40 23.04
N SER A 77 0.40 11.39 22.58
CA SER A 77 0.85 10.50 21.49
C SER A 77 0.91 11.24 20.17
N GLN A 78 -0.08 12.08 19.88
CA GLN A 78 -0.13 12.92 18.66
C GLN A 78 1.03 13.94 18.68
N ALA A 79 1.27 14.60 19.81
CA ALA A 79 2.40 15.51 19.96
C ALA A 79 3.75 14.80 19.80
N ALA A 80 3.90 13.61 20.42
CA ALA A 80 5.09 12.79 20.24
C ALA A 80 5.27 12.36 18.77
N ALA A 81 4.20 11.93 18.10
CA ALA A 81 4.25 11.58 16.68
C ALA A 81 4.71 12.77 15.82
N ALA A 82 4.15 13.96 16.04
CA ALA A 82 4.51 15.18 15.31
C ALA A 82 6.00 15.50 15.42
N VAL A 83 6.56 15.44 16.62
CA VAL A 83 8.00 15.69 16.85
C VAL A 83 8.87 14.57 16.28
N GLY A 84 8.49 13.32 16.52
CA GLY A 84 9.29 12.17 16.11
C GLY A 84 9.26 11.92 14.61
N GLN A 85 8.19 12.30 13.92
CA GLN A 85 8.05 12.15 12.48
C GLN A 85 9.09 12.96 11.69
N ILE A 86 9.46 14.14 12.20
CA ILE A 86 10.52 14.97 11.58
C ILE A 86 11.85 14.21 11.59
N ALA A 87 12.25 13.66 12.73
CA ALA A 87 13.49 12.92 12.86
C ALA A 87 13.47 11.61 12.06
N LEU A 88 12.33 10.89 12.04
CA LEU A 88 12.16 9.66 11.27
C LEU A 88 12.31 9.91 9.77
N ALA A 89 11.61 10.92 9.24
CA ALA A 89 11.67 11.27 7.82
C ALA A 89 13.07 11.71 7.40
N ARG A 90 13.74 12.53 8.24
CA ARG A 90 15.12 12.96 8.01
C ARG A 90 16.07 11.76 7.94
N THR A 91 15.97 10.83 8.89
CA THR A 91 16.87 9.68 8.92
C THR A 91 16.69 8.78 7.69
N TRP A 92 15.45 8.50 7.29
CA TRP A 92 15.19 7.77 6.04
C TRP A 92 15.78 8.49 4.82
N SER A 93 15.61 9.81 4.75
CA SER A 93 16.18 10.62 3.66
C SER A 93 17.71 10.53 3.63
N GLU A 94 18.36 10.64 4.79
CA GLU A 94 19.82 10.59 4.90
C GLU A 94 20.37 9.21 4.50
N VAL A 95 19.83 8.11 5.03
CA VAL A 95 20.36 6.76 4.72
C VAL A 95 20.15 6.37 3.25
N LEU A 96 19.02 6.74 2.65
CA LEU A 96 18.76 6.46 1.23
C LEU A 96 19.60 7.37 0.32
N ALA A 97 19.84 8.62 0.72
CA ALA A 97 20.71 9.55 -0.03
C ALA A 97 22.15 9.07 -0.15
N HIS A 98 22.68 8.30 0.82
CA HIS A 98 24.00 7.67 0.71
C HIS A 98 24.11 6.71 -0.48
N HIS A 99 22.98 6.18 -0.96
CA HIS A 99 22.90 5.33 -2.15
C HIS A 99 22.39 6.07 -3.40
N GLY A 100 22.31 7.41 -3.36
CA GLY A 100 21.78 8.23 -4.46
C GLY A 100 20.26 8.10 -4.66
N ILE A 101 19.53 7.61 -3.66
CA ILE A 101 18.08 7.39 -3.72
C ILE A 101 17.35 8.52 -3.00
N THR A 102 16.40 9.15 -3.69
CA THR A 102 15.53 10.18 -3.10
C THR A 102 14.40 9.51 -2.30
N ALA A 103 14.22 9.93 -1.04
CA ALA A 103 13.06 9.55 -0.24
C ALA A 103 11.93 10.55 -0.39
N GLY A 104 10.68 10.06 -0.45
CA GLY A 104 9.47 10.90 -0.44
C GLY A 104 8.56 10.55 0.74
N GLN A 105 8.31 11.48 1.67
CA GLN A 105 7.40 11.24 2.80
C GLN A 105 5.96 11.27 2.36
N ILE A 106 5.17 10.27 2.80
CA ILE A 106 3.71 10.22 2.64
C ILE A 106 3.09 9.88 3.99
N LEU A 107 2.19 10.75 4.46
CA LEU A 107 1.40 10.51 5.67
C LEU A 107 -0.05 10.23 5.28
N VAL A 108 -0.58 9.09 5.72
CA VAL A 108 -1.95 8.66 5.45
C VAL A 108 -2.62 8.12 6.70
N THR A 109 -3.94 8.22 6.77
CA THR A 109 -4.75 7.54 7.77
C THR A 109 -5.40 6.30 7.15
N LEU A 110 -5.93 5.39 7.96
CA LEU A 110 -6.75 4.28 7.45
C LEU A 110 -7.95 4.80 6.66
N ALA A 111 -8.59 5.89 7.11
CA ALA A 111 -9.69 6.53 6.41
C ALA A 111 -9.29 7.01 5.00
N ASP A 112 -8.05 7.46 4.80
CA ASP A 112 -7.55 7.87 3.48
C ASP A 112 -7.44 6.67 2.51
N THR A 113 -7.30 5.46 3.03
CA THR A 113 -7.33 4.22 2.23
C THR A 113 -8.74 3.71 1.93
N GLU A 114 -9.77 4.22 2.59
CA GLU A 114 -11.17 3.83 2.43
C GLU A 114 -11.97 4.86 1.63
N GLN A 115 -11.72 6.14 1.84
CA GLN A 115 -12.37 7.22 1.09
C GLN A 115 -11.80 7.31 -0.32
N ARG A 116 -12.63 6.99 -1.31
CA ARG A 116 -12.21 6.82 -2.72
C ARG A 116 -11.36 7.97 -3.26
N ARG A 117 -11.80 9.22 -3.09
CA ARG A 117 -11.07 10.40 -3.60
C ARG A 117 -9.68 10.51 -2.98
N ARG A 118 -9.56 10.30 -1.65
CA ARG A 118 -8.29 10.33 -0.93
C ARG A 118 -7.39 9.16 -1.33
N TYR A 119 -7.98 7.96 -1.43
CA TYR A 119 -7.31 6.75 -1.93
C TYR A 119 -6.66 6.98 -3.30
N LEU A 120 -7.42 7.51 -4.27
CA LEU A 120 -6.89 7.75 -5.62
C LEU A 120 -5.81 8.82 -5.66
N ASN A 121 -5.93 9.88 -4.84
CA ASN A 121 -4.90 10.90 -4.74
C ASN A 121 -3.61 10.34 -4.12
N ALA A 122 -3.72 9.64 -2.98
CA ALA A 122 -2.58 8.98 -2.33
C ALA A 122 -1.90 7.98 -3.28
N ARG A 123 -2.71 7.16 -3.98
CA ARG A 123 -2.20 6.22 -5.00
C ARG A 123 -1.45 6.94 -6.12
N ALA A 124 -2.04 8.00 -6.69
CA ALA A 124 -1.45 8.72 -7.81
C ALA A 124 -0.11 9.36 -7.42
N THR A 125 -0.04 9.99 -6.24
CA THR A 125 1.19 10.58 -5.71
C THR A 125 2.26 9.52 -5.47
N THR A 126 1.88 8.41 -4.81
CA THR A 126 2.80 7.31 -4.54
C THR A 126 3.36 6.69 -5.81
N LEU A 127 2.50 6.39 -6.79
CA LEU A 127 2.93 5.85 -8.08
C LEU A 127 3.83 6.85 -8.85
N LYS A 128 3.56 8.16 -8.75
CA LYS A 128 4.39 9.18 -9.38
C LYS A 128 5.79 9.24 -8.76
N LEU A 129 5.91 9.11 -7.44
CA LEU A 129 7.22 9.01 -6.78
C LEU A 129 7.98 7.77 -7.26
N LEU A 130 7.34 6.60 -7.34
CA LEU A 130 7.95 5.38 -7.85
C LEU A 130 8.39 5.52 -9.31
N ASP A 131 7.57 6.16 -10.15
CA ASP A 131 7.89 6.46 -11.56
C ASP A 131 9.11 7.38 -11.69
N MET A 132 9.27 8.32 -10.75
CA MET A 132 10.45 9.19 -10.65
C MET A 132 11.63 8.50 -9.96
N ARG A 133 11.56 7.20 -9.71
CA ARG A 133 12.60 6.42 -9.03
C ARG A 133 12.90 6.90 -7.60
N ALA A 134 11.98 7.58 -6.95
CA ALA A 134 12.05 7.86 -5.52
C ALA A 134 11.48 6.69 -4.71
N VAL A 135 11.95 6.53 -3.47
CA VAL A 135 11.41 5.57 -2.50
C VAL A 135 10.42 6.28 -1.59
N PRO A 136 9.10 6.02 -1.72
CA PRO A 136 8.12 6.55 -0.80
C PRO A 136 8.30 5.94 0.60
N VAL A 137 8.36 6.79 1.62
CA VAL A 137 8.36 6.41 3.04
C VAL A 137 7.00 6.80 3.62
N VAL A 138 6.15 5.82 3.81
CA VAL A 138 4.79 5.98 4.28
C VAL A 138 4.73 5.76 5.79
N ASN A 139 3.98 6.57 6.50
CA ASN A 139 3.60 6.36 7.90
C ASN A 139 2.15 6.77 8.13
N GLU A 140 1.60 6.36 9.26
CA GLU A 140 0.31 6.86 9.70
C GLU A 140 0.41 8.35 10.04
N ASN A 141 -0.63 9.12 9.67
CA ASN A 141 -0.77 10.51 10.10
C ASN A 141 -1.37 10.55 11.51
N ASP A 142 -0.55 10.19 12.48
CA ASP A 142 -0.94 10.12 13.89
C ASP A 142 -1.52 11.44 14.43
N THR A 143 -1.16 12.59 13.83
CA THR A 143 -1.59 13.91 14.30
C THR A 143 -3.08 14.18 14.11
N VAL A 144 -3.72 13.47 13.18
CA VAL A 144 -5.16 13.57 12.89
C VAL A 144 -5.90 12.25 13.10
N ALA A 145 -5.18 11.21 13.54
CA ALA A 145 -5.77 9.92 13.87
C ALA A 145 -6.63 10.03 15.14
N THR A 146 -7.84 9.47 15.11
CA THR A 146 -8.75 9.49 16.26
C THR A 146 -8.54 8.27 17.16
N SER A 147 -9.00 8.35 18.42
CA SER A 147 -8.84 7.28 19.41
C SER A 147 -9.51 5.95 19.05
N GLU A 148 -10.46 5.97 18.15
CA GLU A 148 -11.17 4.78 17.67
C GLU A 148 -10.28 3.89 16.80
N ILE A 149 -9.29 4.48 16.15
CA ILE A 149 -8.24 3.78 15.40
C ILE A 149 -7.05 3.63 16.34
N ARG A 150 -7.12 2.64 17.22
CA ARG A 150 -6.07 2.40 18.22
C ARG A 150 -4.74 2.10 17.56
N TYR A 151 -3.79 3.00 17.84
CA TYR A 151 -2.33 2.90 17.71
C TYR A 151 -1.76 1.61 17.13
N GLY A 152 -1.03 1.78 16.03
CA GLY A 152 0.12 0.92 15.76
C GLY A 152 -0.17 -0.32 14.96
N ASP A 153 -1.21 -0.33 14.12
CA ASP A 153 -1.39 -1.41 13.17
C ASP A 153 -0.84 -1.05 11.78
N ASN A 154 0.45 -0.71 11.77
CA ASN A 154 1.14 -0.49 10.50
C ASN A 154 1.24 -1.76 9.63
N ASP A 155 0.90 -2.96 10.15
CA ASP A 155 0.80 -4.18 9.34
C ASP A 155 -0.40 -4.07 8.39
N ARG A 156 -1.58 -3.66 8.90
CA ARG A 156 -2.76 -3.40 8.06
C ARG A 156 -2.56 -2.23 7.12
N LEU A 157 -1.97 -1.13 7.61
CA LEU A 157 -1.65 0.02 6.77
C LEU A 157 -0.74 -0.39 5.61
N ALA A 158 0.31 -1.18 5.89
CA ALA A 158 1.22 -1.68 4.87
C ALA A 158 0.51 -2.55 3.83
N ALA A 159 -0.40 -3.44 4.27
CA ALA A 159 -1.18 -4.27 3.35
C ALA A 159 -2.14 -3.43 2.49
N ARG A 160 -2.81 -2.41 3.07
CA ARG A 160 -3.67 -1.49 2.31
C ARG A 160 -2.87 -0.64 1.32
N VAL A 161 -1.70 -0.15 1.72
CA VAL A 161 -0.79 0.59 0.83
C VAL A 161 -0.28 -0.31 -0.29
N ALA A 162 0.13 -1.55 0.02
CA ALA A 162 0.55 -2.53 -0.98
C ALA A 162 -0.56 -2.79 -2.03
N THR A 163 -1.78 -3.05 -1.56
CA THR A 163 -2.95 -3.21 -2.44
C THR A 163 -3.24 -1.94 -3.25
N MET A 164 -3.15 -0.77 -2.62
CA MET A 164 -3.42 0.52 -3.26
C MET A 164 -2.49 0.79 -4.44
N ILE A 165 -1.20 0.49 -4.32
CA ILE A 165 -0.23 0.70 -5.39
C ILE A 165 -0.09 -0.50 -6.33
N GLY A 166 -0.77 -1.61 -6.05
CA GLY A 166 -0.63 -2.85 -6.80
C GLY A 166 0.77 -3.46 -6.64
N ALA A 167 1.22 -3.63 -5.40
CA ALA A 167 2.49 -4.28 -5.10
C ALA A 167 2.39 -5.79 -5.31
N ASP A 168 3.47 -6.38 -5.83
CA ASP A 168 3.55 -7.83 -6.00
C ASP A 168 3.85 -8.55 -4.70
N LEU A 169 4.59 -7.87 -3.80
CA LEU A 169 5.07 -8.42 -2.54
C LEU A 169 4.98 -7.39 -1.41
N LEU A 170 4.52 -7.85 -0.24
CA LEU A 170 4.61 -7.17 1.04
C LEU A 170 5.53 -7.96 1.97
N VAL A 171 6.58 -7.33 2.49
CA VAL A 171 7.46 -7.92 3.51
C VAL A 171 7.19 -7.26 4.86
N LEU A 172 6.72 -8.06 5.82
CA LEU A 172 6.53 -7.64 7.21
C LEU A 172 7.76 -8.04 8.03
N PHE A 173 8.64 -7.09 8.31
CA PHE A 173 9.71 -7.33 9.27
C PHE A 173 9.19 -7.28 10.70
N SER A 174 9.50 -8.31 11.45
CA SER A 174 9.03 -8.56 12.81
C SER A 174 10.19 -9.00 13.71
N ASP A 175 9.88 -9.20 14.97
CA ASP A 175 10.73 -9.86 15.96
C ASP A 175 10.58 -11.39 15.97
N ILE A 176 9.82 -11.93 15.02
CA ILE A 176 9.64 -13.36 14.78
C ILE A 176 9.92 -13.69 13.32
N ASP A 177 10.48 -14.87 13.07
CA ASP A 177 10.92 -15.35 11.76
C ASP A 177 9.83 -16.03 10.92
N GLY A 178 8.57 -15.95 11.35
CA GLY A 178 7.43 -16.49 10.60
C GLY A 178 6.24 -16.86 11.47
N LEU A 179 5.30 -17.59 10.87
CA LEU A 179 4.14 -18.19 11.54
C LEU A 179 4.50 -19.57 12.09
N TYR A 180 3.96 -19.88 13.25
CA TYR A 180 4.09 -21.18 13.92
C TYR A 180 2.72 -21.74 14.26
N THR A 181 2.64 -23.06 14.46
CA THR A 181 1.41 -23.75 14.87
C THR A 181 0.88 -23.28 16.23
N ALA A 182 1.77 -22.79 17.09
CA ALA A 182 1.48 -22.14 18.37
C ALA A 182 2.60 -21.12 18.67
N PRO A 183 2.44 -20.23 19.67
CA PRO A 183 3.50 -19.29 20.04
C PRO A 183 4.76 -20.03 20.53
N PRO A 184 5.92 -19.93 19.85
CA PRO A 184 7.11 -20.72 20.19
C PRO A 184 7.74 -20.35 21.54
N ALA A 185 7.40 -19.17 22.09
CA ALA A 185 7.83 -18.77 23.43
C ALA A 185 7.12 -19.52 24.56
N SER A 186 5.93 -20.06 24.31
CA SER A 186 5.10 -20.76 25.31
C SER A 186 4.88 -22.24 25.00
N ASP A 187 5.14 -22.66 23.76
CA ASP A 187 4.98 -24.04 23.30
C ASP A 187 6.27 -24.51 22.60
N PRO A 188 7.05 -25.37 23.27
CA PRO A 188 8.30 -25.90 22.71
C PRO A 188 8.08 -26.83 21.50
N ASP A 189 6.87 -27.39 21.32
CA ASP A 189 6.52 -28.22 20.17
C ASP A 189 5.98 -27.43 18.98
N ALA A 190 5.94 -26.11 19.08
CA ALA A 190 5.49 -25.23 18.01
C ALA A 190 6.35 -25.41 16.75
N GLN A 191 5.70 -25.74 15.64
CA GLN A 191 6.36 -25.96 14.35
C GLN A 191 6.22 -24.72 13.46
N HIS A 192 7.32 -24.36 12.81
CA HIS A 192 7.34 -23.28 11.82
C HIS A 192 6.55 -23.67 10.56
N ILE A 193 5.75 -22.73 10.04
CA ILE A 193 4.98 -22.90 8.81
C ILE A 193 5.67 -22.08 7.70
N PRO A 194 6.38 -22.72 6.77
CA PRO A 194 7.14 -21.99 5.75
C PRO A 194 6.25 -21.36 4.67
N VAL A 195 5.09 -21.96 4.36
CA VAL A 195 4.18 -21.52 3.29
C VAL A 195 2.73 -21.64 3.74
N VAL A 196 1.98 -20.59 3.50
CA VAL A 196 0.52 -20.53 3.66
C VAL A 196 -0.09 -20.23 2.28
N ASP A 197 -0.61 -21.27 1.63
CA ASP A 197 -1.26 -21.14 0.33
C ASP A 197 -2.61 -20.43 0.43
N ARG A 198 -3.30 -20.60 1.56
CA ARG A 198 -4.58 -19.98 1.84
C ARG A 198 -4.76 -19.76 3.34
N ILE A 199 -5.20 -18.56 3.70
CA ILE A 199 -5.55 -18.25 5.10
C ILE A 199 -6.92 -18.89 5.41
N THR A 200 -6.89 -19.95 6.21
CA THR A 200 -8.06 -20.71 6.68
C THR A 200 -8.35 -20.36 8.14
N PRO A 201 -9.53 -20.72 8.70
CA PRO A 201 -9.79 -20.59 10.13
C PRO A 201 -8.75 -21.27 11.02
N ALA A 202 -8.14 -22.37 10.55
CA ALA A 202 -7.04 -23.04 11.26
C ALA A 202 -5.78 -22.15 11.34
N ILE A 203 -5.40 -21.51 10.21
CA ILE A 203 -4.28 -20.55 10.18
C ILE A 203 -4.59 -19.34 11.08
N GLU A 204 -5.82 -18.86 11.08
CA GLU A 204 -6.24 -17.75 11.97
C GLU A 204 -6.15 -18.13 13.45
N GLY A 205 -6.52 -19.38 13.78
CA GLY A 205 -6.42 -19.91 15.14
C GLY A 205 -4.98 -20.00 15.68
N MET A 206 -3.98 -20.14 14.80
CA MET A 206 -2.55 -20.17 15.17
C MET A 206 -2.01 -18.82 15.63
N ALA A 207 -2.72 -17.72 15.36
CA ALA A 207 -2.35 -16.39 15.85
C ALA A 207 -2.46 -16.20 17.37
N GLY A 208 -2.90 -17.22 18.09
CA GLY A 208 -3.09 -17.20 19.55
C GLY A 208 -4.47 -16.72 19.98
N GLY A 209 -4.97 -17.25 21.12
CA GLY A 209 -6.25 -16.87 21.70
C GLY A 209 -6.24 -15.50 22.39
N ALA A 210 -7.31 -15.18 23.14
CA ALA A 210 -7.59 -13.88 23.77
C ALA A 210 -6.46 -13.25 24.61
N ALA A 211 -5.50 -14.05 25.10
CA ALA A 211 -4.33 -13.53 25.84
C ALA A 211 -3.39 -12.68 24.97
N SER A 212 -3.45 -12.77 23.64
CA SER A 212 -2.67 -11.95 22.70
C SER A 212 -3.33 -10.60 22.35
N GLU A 213 -4.55 -10.35 22.80
CA GLU A 213 -5.28 -9.10 22.52
C GLU A 213 -4.61 -7.85 23.11
N LEU A 214 -3.76 -8.03 24.11
CA LEU A 214 -3.01 -6.94 24.74
C LEU A 214 -1.67 -6.61 24.05
N SER A 215 -1.20 -7.44 23.12
CA SER A 215 0.05 -7.19 22.39
C SER A 215 -0.23 -6.36 21.13
N ARG A 216 0.17 -5.11 21.15
CA ARG A 216 0.14 -4.20 19.99
C ARG A 216 1.01 -4.74 18.86
N GLY A 217 0.42 -5.17 17.74
CA GLY A 217 1.14 -5.67 16.57
C GLY A 217 1.51 -7.17 16.62
N GLY A 218 0.72 -8.02 17.29
CA GLY A 218 0.92 -9.47 17.36
C GLY A 218 0.67 -10.20 16.05
N MET A 219 0.77 -11.55 16.08
CA MET A 219 0.57 -12.41 14.90
C MET A 219 -0.82 -12.22 14.26
N ARG A 220 -1.84 -11.91 15.05
CA ARG A 220 -3.20 -11.63 14.55
C ARG A 220 -3.23 -10.48 13.54
N THR A 221 -2.55 -9.35 13.82
CA THR A 221 -2.50 -8.21 12.89
C THR A 221 -1.78 -8.56 11.60
N LYS A 222 -0.77 -9.44 11.67
CA LYS A 222 -0.05 -9.94 10.48
C LYS A 222 -0.91 -10.85 9.62
N ILE A 223 -1.73 -11.71 10.23
CA ILE A 223 -2.69 -12.56 9.49
C ILE A 223 -3.78 -11.68 8.85
N GLU A 224 -4.29 -10.66 9.54
CA GLU A 224 -5.23 -9.71 8.96
C GLU A 224 -4.60 -8.93 7.79
N ALA A 225 -3.35 -8.51 7.92
CA ALA A 225 -2.59 -7.92 6.80
C ALA A 225 -2.46 -8.89 5.63
N GLY A 226 -2.20 -10.17 5.90
CA GLY A 226 -2.15 -11.24 4.90
C GLY A 226 -3.46 -11.41 4.14
N LYS A 227 -4.60 -11.33 4.84
CA LYS A 227 -5.94 -11.36 4.18
C LYS A 227 -6.12 -10.17 3.23
N ILE A 228 -5.75 -8.97 3.67
CA ILE A 228 -5.84 -7.75 2.85
C ILE A 228 -4.93 -7.88 1.63
N ALA A 229 -3.68 -8.29 1.82
CA ALA A 229 -2.70 -8.48 0.75
C ALA A 229 -3.19 -9.52 -0.27
N ALA A 230 -3.64 -10.69 0.19
CA ALA A 230 -4.13 -11.77 -0.68
C ALA A 230 -5.37 -11.32 -1.49
N ALA A 231 -6.31 -10.60 -0.89
CA ALA A 231 -7.46 -10.03 -1.59
C ALA A 231 -7.04 -9.02 -2.66
N GLY A 232 -5.93 -8.31 -2.45
CA GLY A 232 -5.31 -7.39 -3.41
C GLY A 232 -4.40 -8.06 -4.45
N GLY A 233 -4.23 -9.39 -4.41
CA GLY A 233 -3.33 -10.11 -5.32
C GLY A 233 -1.85 -9.91 -4.99
N THR A 234 -1.52 -9.53 -3.77
CA THR A 234 -0.17 -9.28 -3.26
C THR A 234 0.27 -10.46 -2.41
N HIS A 235 1.42 -11.07 -2.72
CA HIS A 235 2.06 -12.03 -1.83
C HIS A 235 2.57 -11.33 -0.57
N MET A 236 2.68 -12.06 0.55
CA MET A 236 3.22 -11.48 1.77
C MET A 236 4.25 -12.41 2.41
N ILE A 237 5.27 -11.82 3.04
CA ILE A 237 6.26 -12.51 3.86
C ILE A 237 6.20 -11.97 5.29
N ILE A 238 6.31 -12.87 6.27
CA ILE A 238 6.69 -12.53 7.64
C ILE A 238 8.12 -13.04 7.85
N ALA A 239 9.05 -12.14 8.18
CA ALA A 239 10.46 -12.45 8.38
C ALA A 239 11.04 -11.76 9.60
N ASP A 240 12.09 -12.36 10.17
CA ASP A 240 12.85 -11.73 11.25
C ASP A 240 13.59 -10.50 10.74
N GLY A 241 13.19 -9.33 11.25
CA GLY A 241 13.80 -8.06 10.92
C GLY A 241 15.05 -7.72 11.75
N ARG A 242 15.44 -8.53 12.73
CA ARG A 242 16.59 -8.24 13.62
C ARG A 242 17.94 -8.48 12.93
N ALA A 243 17.97 -9.24 11.84
CA ALA A 243 19.18 -9.44 11.04
C ALA A 243 19.74 -8.11 10.51
N LYS A 244 21.05 -8.04 10.31
CA LYS A 244 21.73 -6.82 9.83
C LYS A 244 21.24 -6.42 8.44
N ASN A 245 21.11 -7.36 7.51
CA ASN A 245 20.58 -7.16 6.15
C ASN A 245 19.36 -8.06 5.97
N PRO A 246 18.17 -7.68 6.48
CA PRO A 246 17.05 -8.60 6.62
C PRO A 246 16.46 -9.06 5.27
N LEU A 247 16.48 -8.22 4.23
CA LEU A 247 16.04 -8.63 2.88
C LEU A 247 17.03 -9.61 2.25
N LYS A 248 18.31 -9.35 2.39
CA LYS A 248 19.36 -10.25 1.91
C LYS A 248 19.25 -11.61 2.61
N CYS A 249 19.01 -11.61 3.92
CA CYS A 249 18.79 -12.84 4.68
C CYS A 249 17.62 -13.66 4.10
N VAL A 250 16.48 -13.04 3.81
CA VAL A 250 15.34 -13.70 3.16
C VAL A 250 15.71 -14.20 1.75
N ALA A 251 16.43 -13.40 0.96
CA ALA A 251 16.85 -13.77 -0.40
C ALA A 251 17.82 -14.97 -0.43
N GLU A 252 18.63 -15.13 0.62
CA GLU A 252 19.57 -16.23 0.80
C GLU A 252 18.94 -17.48 1.44
N GLY A 253 17.61 -17.51 1.62
CA GLY A 253 16.88 -18.65 2.15
C GLY A 253 16.73 -18.65 3.68
N GLY A 254 16.92 -17.50 4.32
CA GLY A 254 16.61 -17.31 5.74
C GLY A 254 15.17 -17.67 6.06
N ARG A 255 14.94 -18.17 7.29
CA ARG A 255 13.61 -18.62 7.70
C ARG A 255 12.60 -17.48 7.65
N CYS A 256 11.47 -17.74 7.00
CA CYS A 256 10.33 -16.83 6.88
C CYS A 256 9.06 -17.61 6.55
N THR A 257 7.90 -16.99 6.70
CA THR A 257 6.63 -17.56 6.23
C THR A 257 6.14 -16.79 5.01
N TRP A 258 5.91 -17.50 3.92
CA TRP A 258 5.28 -16.99 2.72
C TRP A 258 3.77 -17.17 2.77
N PHE A 259 3.02 -16.10 2.56
CA PHE A 259 1.59 -16.13 2.31
C PHE A 259 1.37 -15.90 0.82
N LEU A 260 0.85 -16.92 0.16
CA LEU A 260 0.66 -16.91 -1.28
C LEU A 260 -0.72 -16.37 -1.67
N THR A 261 -0.83 -15.89 -2.89
CA THR A 261 -2.12 -15.57 -3.52
C THR A 261 -2.17 -16.18 -4.91
N PRO A 262 -3.31 -16.74 -5.32
CA PRO A 262 -3.50 -17.26 -6.67
C PRO A 262 -3.74 -16.15 -7.71
N SER A 263 -3.96 -14.91 -7.26
CA SER A 263 -4.23 -13.75 -8.08
C SER A 263 -2.97 -12.87 -8.22
N ASN A 264 -3.04 -11.90 -9.10
CA ASN A 264 -2.06 -10.83 -9.19
C ASN A 264 -2.75 -9.47 -8.99
N PRO A 265 -1.99 -8.38 -8.69
CA PRO A 265 -2.58 -7.08 -8.37
C PRO A 265 -3.46 -6.51 -9.49
N ALA A 266 -3.10 -6.71 -10.73
CA ALA A 266 -3.87 -6.22 -11.87
C ALA A 266 -5.23 -6.93 -11.98
N THR A 267 -5.25 -8.25 -11.84
CA THR A 267 -6.48 -9.06 -11.87
C THR A 267 -7.37 -8.73 -10.67
N ALA A 268 -6.81 -8.69 -9.45
CA ALA A 268 -7.55 -8.36 -8.24
C ALA A 268 -8.21 -6.98 -8.35
N ARG A 269 -7.47 -5.97 -8.88
CA ARG A 269 -8.02 -4.63 -9.10
C ARG A 269 -9.16 -4.62 -10.10
N LYS A 270 -9.03 -5.32 -11.24
CA LYS A 270 -10.10 -5.43 -12.23
C LYS A 270 -11.34 -6.10 -11.66
N THR A 271 -11.16 -7.19 -10.90
CA THR A 271 -12.27 -7.89 -10.22
C THR A 271 -12.98 -6.96 -9.23
N TRP A 272 -12.23 -6.17 -8.46
CA TRP A 272 -12.80 -5.19 -7.55
C TRP A 272 -13.59 -4.10 -8.27
N ILE A 273 -13.06 -3.53 -9.37
CA ILE A 273 -13.76 -2.51 -10.18
C ILE A 273 -15.04 -3.10 -10.79
N ALA A 274 -14.99 -4.34 -11.30
CA ALA A 274 -16.14 -5.00 -11.92
C ALA A 274 -17.26 -5.31 -10.95
N GLY A 275 -16.94 -5.75 -9.72
CA GLY A 275 -17.90 -6.38 -8.80
C GLY A 275 -18.30 -5.53 -7.60
N ALA A 276 -17.38 -4.79 -7.00
CA ALA A 276 -17.59 -4.17 -5.69
C ALA A 276 -18.16 -2.73 -5.74
N LEU A 277 -18.32 -2.13 -6.92
CA LEU A 277 -18.64 -0.72 -7.06
C LEU A 277 -20.00 -0.52 -7.75
N GLU A 278 -20.91 0.19 -7.10
CA GLU A 278 -22.11 0.72 -7.76
C GLU A 278 -21.73 1.89 -8.66
N PRO A 279 -22.03 1.83 -9.99
CA PRO A 279 -21.79 2.94 -10.89
C PRO A 279 -22.64 4.16 -10.54
N ARG A 280 -22.05 5.34 -10.48
CA ARG A 280 -22.71 6.61 -10.23
C ARG A 280 -23.15 7.33 -11.51
N GLY A 281 -22.72 6.81 -12.67
CA GLY A 281 -23.06 7.37 -13.98
C GLY A 281 -22.71 6.44 -15.11
N ILE A 282 -22.94 6.91 -16.32
CA ILE A 282 -22.71 6.18 -17.56
C ILE A 282 -21.93 7.06 -18.53
N LEU A 283 -20.89 6.51 -19.14
CA LEU A 283 -20.15 7.10 -20.26
C LEU A 283 -20.54 6.35 -21.54
N TYR A 284 -21.13 7.05 -22.49
CA TYR A 284 -21.43 6.52 -23.82
C TYR A 284 -20.24 6.78 -24.74
N VAL A 285 -19.74 5.74 -25.36
CA VAL A 285 -18.54 5.81 -26.21
C VAL A 285 -18.86 5.46 -27.66
N ASP A 286 -18.05 5.99 -28.59
CA ASP A 286 -18.17 5.68 -30.01
C ASP A 286 -17.47 4.36 -30.39
N ASP A 287 -17.61 3.98 -31.66
CA ASP A 287 -17.02 2.73 -32.17
C ASP A 287 -15.50 2.79 -32.20
N GLY A 288 -14.89 3.97 -32.39
CA GLY A 288 -13.45 4.16 -32.33
C GLY A 288 -12.91 3.89 -30.93
N ALA A 289 -13.55 4.48 -29.93
CA ALA A 289 -13.22 4.23 -28.53
C ALA A 289 -13.50 2.76 -28.15
N THR A 290 -14.61 2.17 -28.61
CA THR A 290 -14.93 0.75 -28.37
C THR A 290 -13.77 -0.16 -28.85
N ARG A 291 -13.30 0.02 -30.08
CA ARG A 291 -12.14 -0.76 -30.59
C ARG A 291 -10.85 -0.51 -29.81
N ALA A 292 -10.58 0.76 -29.46
CA ALA A 292 -9.40 1.11 -28.68
C ALA A 292 -9.41 0.44 -27.29
N LEU A 293 -10.57 0.45 -26.61
CA LEU A 293 -10.76 -0.21 -25.32
C LEU A 293 -10.55 -1.71 -25.39
N GLN A 294 -11.09 -2.38 -26.41
CA GLN A 294 -10.88 -3.82 -26.66
C GLN A 294 -9.39 -4.12 -26.91
N GLY A 295 -8.66 -3.20 -27.53
CA GLY A 295 -7.20 -3.25 -27.69
C GLY A 295 -6.39 -2.92 -26.43
N GLY A 296 -7.04 -2.68 -25.28
CA GLY A 296 -6.37 -2.41 -23.99
C GLY A 296 -5.93 -0.96 -23.78
N ALA A 297 -6.43 -0.02 -24.59
CA ALA A 297 -6.15 1.41 -24.40
C ALA A 297 -6.99 2.04 -23.29
N SER A 298 -6.56 3.20 -22.79
CA SER A 298 -7.33 4.07 -21.89
C SER A 298 -8.48 4.73 -22.66
N LEU A 299 -9.57 5.05 -21.95
CA LEU A 299 -10.65 5.86 -22.53
C LEU A 299 -10.27 7.33 -22.50
N LEU A 300 -10.16 7.94 -23.68
CA LEU A 300 -9.91 9.35 -23.83
C LEU A 300 -11.22 10.17 -23.94
N PRO A 301 -11.23 11.46 -23.55
CA PRO A 301 -12.41 12.31 -23.68
C PRO A 301 -12.99 12.39 -25.10
N VAL A 302 -12.14 12.36 -26.12
CA VAL A 302 -12.53 12.43 -27.54
C VAL A 302 -13.45 11.26 -27.94
N GLY A 303 -13.30 10.10 -27.31
CA GLY A 303 -14.12 8.92 -27.57
C GLY A 303 -15.44 8.86 -26.80
N VAL A 304 -15.68 9.81 -25.88
CA VAL A 304 -16.93 9.89 -25.10
C VAL A 304 -17.90 10.83 -25.81
N ARG A 305 -19.12 10.37 -26.08
CA ARG A 305 -20.15 11.10 -26.79
C ARG A 305 -21.21 11.72 -25.87
N ARG A 306 -21.52 11.03 -24.78
CA ARG A 306 -22.58 11.44 -23.84
C ARG A 306 -22.25 10.93 -22.44
N ILE A 307 -22.71 11.67 -21.44
CA ILE A 307 -22.58 11.35 -20.02
C ILE A 307 -23.96 11.36 -19.39
N GLU A 308 -24.22 10.43 -18.50
CA GLU A 308 -25.40 10.40 -17.64
C GLU A 308 -24.99 10.18 -16.19
N GLY A 309 -25.77 10.76 -15.26
CA GLY A 309 -25.56 10.64 -13.82
C GLY A 309 -24.70 11.75 -13.23
N ILE A 310 -24.58 11.76 -11.90
CA ILE A 310 -23.78 12.69 -11.12
C ILE A 310 -22.70 11.87 -10.42
N PHE A 311 -21.46 12.12 -10.77
CA PHE A 311 -20.33 11.42 -10.19
C PHE A 311 -19.19 12.39 -9.89
N ALA A 312 -18.43 12.08 -8.87
CA ALA A 312 -17.20 12.77 -8.53
C ALA A 312 -15.97 12.05 -9.13
N ARG A 313 -14.86 12.75 -9.19
CA ARG A 313 -13.58 12.13 -9.55
C ARG A 313 -13.32 10.88 -8.72
N GLY A 314 -13.06 9.76 -9.39
CA GLY A 314 -12.80 8.47 -8.79
C GLY A 314 -14.03 7.59 -8.58
N ASP A 315 -15.22 8.08 -8.85
CA ASP A 315 -16.41 7.26 -8.83
C ASP A 315 -16.38 6.22 -9.96
N ALA A 316 -17.03 5.08 -9.70
CA ALA A 316 -17.25 4.09 -10.73
C ALA A 316 -18.33 4.56 -11.68
N VAL A 317 -18.10 4.37 -12.97
CA VAL A 317 -19.09 4.57 -14.02
C VAL A 317 -19.20 3.36 -14.92
N THR A 318 -20.36 3.16 -15.50
CA THR A 318 -20.56 2.21 -16.58
C THR A 318 -20.04 2.79 -17.88
N ILE A 319 -19.28 2.02 -18.63
CA ILE A 319 -18.82 2.35 -19.96
C ILE A 319 -19.62 1.51 -20.94
N ARG A 320 -20.31 2.16 -21.89
CA ARG A 320 -21.13 1.45 -22.88
C ARG A 320 -21.11 2.15 -24.24
N ASN A 321 -21.37 1.40 -25.28
CA ASN A 321 -21.76 1.95 -26.57
C ASN A 321 -23.30 1.89 -26.71
N GLU A 322 -23.85 2.23 -27.87
CA GLU A 322 -25.30 2.20 -28.12
C GLU A 322 -25.88 0.78 -27.99
N ALA A 323 -25.10 -0.25 -28.29
CA ALA A 323 -25.56 -1.64 -28.34
C ALA A 323 -25.45 -2.36 -26.98
N ARG A 324 -24.34 -2.15 -26.25
CA ARG A 324 -24.04 -2.97 -25.05
C ARG A 324 -23.21 -2.25 -24.00
N ILE A 325 -23.20 -2.80 -22.78
CA ILE A 325 -22.24 -2.42 -21.75
C ILE A 325 -20.90 -3.06 -22.09
N LEU A 326 -19.84 -2.23 -22.12
CA LEU A 326 -18.47 -2.67 -22.36
C LEU A 326 -17.74 -3.01 -21.07
N GLY A 327 -18.09 -2.31 -19.96
CA GLY A 327 -17.45 -2.54 -18.67
C GLY A 327 -17.72 -1.43 -17.67
N ARG A 328 -16.84 -1.34 -16.67
CA ARG A 328 -16.85 -0.30 -15.63
C ARG A 328 -15.48 0.30 -15.46
N GLY A 329 -15.42 1.57 -15.04
CA GLY A 329 -14.14 2.24 -14.77
C GLY A 329 -14.25 3.34 -13.73
N LEU A 330 -13.11 3.75 -13.18
CA LEU A 330 -13.01 4.89 -12.25
C LEU A 330 -12.69 6.13 -13.06
N VAL A 331 -13.57 7.15 -12.99
CA VAL A 331 -13.39 8.39 -13.77
C VAL A 331 -12.30 9.28 -13.21
N ALA A 332 -11.56 9.94 -14.11
CA ALA A 332 -10.52 10.90 -13.76
C ALA A 332 -11.06 12.30 -13.45
N TYR A 333 -12.29 12.59 -13.82
CA TYR A 333 -12.97 13.88 -13.70
C TYR A 333 -14.31 13.71 -13.01
N ASP A 334 -14.84 14.76 -12.37
CA ASP A 334 -16.24 14.78 -11.99
C ASP A 334 -17.13 15.01 -13.21
N ALA A 335 -18.45 14.90 -13.02
CA ALA A 335 -19.42 15.00 -14.11
C ALA A 335 -19.41 16.37 -14.81
N GLU A 336 -19.18 17.46 -14.06
CA GLU A 336 -19.15 18.82 -14.58
C GLU A 336 -17.95 19.04 -15.51
N ASP A 337 -16.74 18.73 -15.03
CA ASP A 337 -15.54 18.82 -15.84
C ASP A 337 -15.56 17.85 -17.03
N ALA A 338 -16.05 16.62 -16.79
CA ALA A 338 -16.20 15.64 -17.86
C ALA A 338 -17.09 16.13 -18.99
N LEU A 339 -18.24 16.78 -18.70
CA LEU A 339 -19.14 17.37 -19.71
C LEU A 339 -18.48 18.44 -20.56
N ARG A 340 -17.51 19.19 -19.99
CA ARG A 340 -16.78 20.23 -20.72
C ARG A 340 -15.78 19.69 -21.73
N ILE A 341 -15.24 18.49 -21.48
CA ILE A 341 -14.14 17.90 -22.25
C ILE A 341 -14.56 16.73 -23.16
N ILE A 342 -15.76 16.18 -23.06
CA ILE A 342 -16.22 15.11 -23.96
C ILE A 342 -16.12 15.55 -25.42
N GLY A 343 -15.71 14.62 -26.28
CA GLY A 343 -15.49 14.88 -27.71
C GLY A 343 -14.26 15.76 -28.02
N ARG A 344 -13.50 16.18 -27.00
CA ARG A 344 -12.31 17.03 -27.17
C ARG A 344 -11.02 16.24 -27.14
N PRO A 345 -10.00 16.61 -27.94
CA PRO A 345 -8.66 16.03 -27.83
C PRO A 345 -8.03 16.32 -26.46
N SER A 346 -7.27 15.37 -25.92
CA SER A 346 -6.63 15.53 -24.60
C SER A 346 -5.72 16.75 -24.46
N ARG A 347 -5.12 17.23 -25.56
CA ARG A 347 -4.28 18.45 -25.59
C ARG A 347 -5.06 19.75 -25.29
N GLU A 348 -6.39 19.74 -25.41
CA GLU A 348 -7.23 20.90 -25.17
C GLU A 348 -7.77 21.00 -23.75
N ILE A 349 -7.57 19.92 -22.94
CA ILE A 349 -8.15 19.80 -21.60
C ILE A 349 -7.74 20.96 -20.70
N GLU A 350 -6.45 21.31 -20.67
CA GLU A 350 -5.93 22.38 -19.81
C GLU A 350 -6.54 23.74 -20.19
N ALA A 351 -6.67 24.00 -21.49
CA ALA A 351 -7.29 25.25 -21.96
C ALA A 351 -8.79 25.33 -21.62
N ILE A 352 -9.50 24.22 -21.63
CA ILE A 352 -10.94 24.12 -21.34
C ILE A 352 -11.21 24.19 -19.83
N LEU A 353 -10.43 23.49 -19.02
CA LEU A 353 -10.66 23.38 -17.57
C LEU A 353 -9.97 24.48 -16.77
N GLY A 354 -8.90 25.08 -17.30
CA GLY A 354 -8.10 26.11 -16.62
C GLY A 354 -7.04 25.50 -15.66
N TYR A 355 -6.85 24.17 -15.69
CA TYR A 355 -5.83 23.48 -14.94
C TYR A 355 -5.32 22.24 -15.69
N PRO A 356 -4.07 21.76 -15.44
CA PRO A 356 -3.53 20.57 -16.09
C PRO A 356 -4.26 19.34 -15.57
N GLY A 357 -5.13 18.77 -16.42
CA GLY A 357 -5.88 17.54 -16.13
C GLY A 357 -5.15 16.28 -16.59
N ARG A 358 -5.76 15.10 -16.31
CA ARG A 358 -5.32 13.84 -16.89
C ARG A 358 -5.68 13.79 -18.37
N THR A 359 -4.88 13.08 -19.15
CA THR A 359 -5.16 12.89 -20.59
C THR A 359 -6.34 11.97 -20.84
N GLU A 360 -6.63 11.07 -19.88
CA GLU A 360 -7.67 10.06 -19.97
C GLU A 360 -8.93 10.44 -19.19
N MET A 361 -10.09 10.06 -19.70
CA MET A 361 -11.36 10.03 -18.95
C MET A 361 -11.37 8.86 -17.95
N VAL A 362 -10.87 7.70 -18.39
CA VAL A 362 -10.67 6.49 -17.56
C VAL A 362 -9.37 5.83 -17.98
N HIS A 363 -8.44 5.65 -17.04
CA HIS A 363 -7.18 4.97 -17.32
C HIS A 363 -7.41 3.45 -17.45
N ARG A 364 -6.66 2.78 -18.34
CA ARG A 364 -6.77 1.33 -18.58
C ARG A 364 -6.61 0.47 -17.32
N ASP A 365 -5.77 0.87 -16.38
CA ASP A 365 -5.57 0.16 -15.11
C ASP A 365 -6.70 0.41 -14.10
N ASP A 366 -7.53 1.41 -14.36
CA ASP A 366 -8.70 1.79 -13.56
C ASP A 366 -10.01 1.36 -14.24
N MET A 367 -9.94 0.35 -15.12
CA MET A 367 -11.07 -0.13 -15.91
C MET A 367 -11.12 -1.66 -15.97
N ALA A 368 -12.31 -2.20 -15.87
CA ALA A 368 -12.61 -3.62 -16.08
C ALA A 368 -13.64 -3.75 -17.21
N LEU A 369 -13.20 -4.29 -18.33
CA LEU A 369 -14.06 -4.59 -19.47
C LEU A 369 -14.67 -5.97 -19.31
N GLN A 370 -15.88 -6.16 -19.82
CA GLN A 370 -16.51 -7.47 -19.95
C GLN A 370 -15.85 -8.22 -21.09
N ALA A 371 -15.57 -9.50 -20.87
CA ALA A 371 -15.18 -10.39 -21.97
C ALA A 371 -16.34 -10.51 -22.96
N GLU A 372 -16.03 -10.62 -24.24
CA GLU A 372 -17.02 -10.88 -25.29
C GLU A 372 -17.66 -12.24 -25.13
#